data_d7e8389cb4eccc21e811dcdd22369c35
#
_entry.id   d7e8389cb4eccc21e811dcdd22369c35
#
_cell.length_a   1.000
_cell.length_b   1.000
_cell.length_c   1.000
_cell.angle_alpha   90.00
_cell.angle_beta   90.00
_cell.angle_gamma   90.00
#
_symmetry.space_group_name_H-M   'P 1'
#
loop_
_entity.id
_entity.type
_entity.pdbx_description
1 polymer ?
#
loop_
_entity_poly.entity_id
_entity_poly.type
_entity_poly.pdbx_seq_one_letter_code
_entity_poly.pdbx_strand_id
1 'polypeptide(L)'
;MSRLTCRRGGAVRAAWMILIGLSSVLPSSPRPATGADVAAGLRADVVATGIPRPIQLALDPLGGLVVLSPGWRGDAAAEVYRLDLRGPLPVDAARAPRVVIPFADESRKTVFGSLAVDPRSGDLFLGEENGNRIYRLGADQRLQAVAVGLNHLLGGSALALDHQGRLVFLDYASPETNLRSESPLPPSLSWLIEEGYQGPLVFRIDPREERRLPRRADLLSPILPRGAAPRPAREPQWRLISVTAAAGDDLVFLSSVGEVLRLGSDGELRLVARLPAGHYHRTNLAMGPDGSVFVSGGFHIRQIFRISPAGAVSTIASELGDPGGIVLDREGALYVAETALHRIIRIAPLR
;
A
#
# COMPACT_ATOMS: atom_id res chain seq x y z
N MET A 1 46.15 74.84 -44.89
CA MET A 1 46.89 74.10 -45.93
C MET A 1 46.35 72.65 -45.96
N SER A 2 45.64 72.36 -47.04
CA SER A 2 45.74 71.24 -47.96
C SER A 2 45.58 69.82 -47.32
N ARG A 3 44.84 68.91 -47.78
CA ARG A 3 44.01 68.55 -48.93
C ARG A 3 43.28 67.24 -48.57
N LEU A 4 42.02 67.15 -48.84
CA LEU A 4 41.34 66.18 -49.73
C LEU A 4 42.00 64.79 -49.91
N THR A 5 41.29 63.72 -49.66
CA THR A 5 40.76 62.85 -50.72
C THR A 5 39.79 61.79 -50.22
N CYS A 6 38.81 61.64 -50.97
CA CYS A 6 37.69 60.73 -51.13
C CYS A 6 38.11 59.28 -51.40
N ARG A 7 37.38 58.23 -50.92
CA ARG A 7 36.62 57.24 -51.74
C ARG A 7 36.22 55.94 -51.09
N ARG A 8 34.99 55.60 -51.42
CA ARG A 8 34.40 54.23 -51.61
C ARG A 8 34.27 53.35 -50.38
N GLY A 9 33.14 53.00 -49.92
CA GLY A 9 32.06 52.32 -50.64
C GLY A 9 32.29 50.80 -50.54
N GLY A 10 31.74 50.19 -49.51
CA GLY A 10 31.74 48.73 -49.34
C GLY A 10 30.49 48.26 -48.57
N ALA A 11 29.51 47.77 -49.30
CA ALA A 11 28.32 47.19 -48.76
C ALA A 11 28.64 45.89 -47.98
N VAL A 12 28.40 45.90 -46.65
CA VAL A 12 28.46 44.70 -45.84
C VAL A 12 27.10 44.00 -45.93
N ARG A 13 27.05 42.91 -46.67
CA ARG A 13 25.94 41.93 -46.66
C ARG A 13 25.89 41.28 -45.30
N ALA A 14 24.86 41.55 -44.51
CA ALA A 14 24.55 40.79 -43.31
C ALA A 14 24.03 39.41 -43.72
N ALA A 15 24.87 38.38 -43.52
CA ALA A 15 24.46 36.98 -43.62
C ALA A 15 23.74 36.61 -42.34
N TRP A 16 22.44 36.41 -42.40
CA TRP A 16 21.67 35.78 -41.33
C TRP A 16 21.97 34.30 -41.35
N MET A 17 22.74 33.83 -40.37
CA MET A 17 22.82 32.39 -40.04
C MET A 17 21.57 32.00 -39.28
N ILE A 18 20.70 31.27 -39.95
CA ILE A 18 19.61 30.55 -39.29
C ILE A 18 20.25 29.35 -38.60
N LEU A 19 20.43 29.43 -37.28
CA LEU A 19 20.73 28.26 -36.43
C LEU A 19 19.46 27.42 -36.33
N ILE A 20 19.36 26.40 -37.19
CA ILE A 20 18.40 25.33 -37.01
C ILE A 20 18.91 24.48 -35.83
N GLY A 21 18.32 24.71 -34.66
CA GLY A 21 18.54 23.87 -33.49
C GLY A 21 17.97 22.50 -33.77
N LEU A 22 18.81 21.55 -34.14
CA LEU A 22 18.51 20.13 -34.10
C LEU A 22 18.35 19.74 -32.63
N SER A 23 17.12 19.78 -32.11
CA SER A 23 16.77 19.07 -30.88
C SER A 23 16.94 17.58 -31.16
N SER A 24 18.09 17.03 -30.76
CA SER A 24 18.31 15.59 -30.75
C SER A 24 17.36 14.99 -29.69
N VAL A 25 16.20 14.54 -30.13
CA VAL A 25 15.38 13.62 -29.36
C VAL A 25 16.21 12.35 -29.21
N LEU A 26 16.86 12.21 -28.05
CA LEU A 26 17.52 10.94 -27.70
C LEU A 26 16.43 9.86 -27.73
N PRO A 27 16.64 8.76 -28.46
CA PRO A 27 15.70 7.66 -28.44
C PRO A 27 15.60 7.16 -27.00
N SER A 28 14.40 7.19 -26.43
CA SER A 28 14.12 6.59 -25.15
C SER A 28 14.49 5.10 -25.24
N SER A 29 15.41 4.65 -24.40
CA SER A 29 15.78 3.23 -24.32
C SER A 29 14.51 2.40 -24.20
N PRO A 30 14.36 1.29 -24.94
CA PRO A 30 13.17 0.46 -24.83
C PRO A 30 13.04 -0.03 -23.38
N ARG A 31 11.91 0.28 -22.76
CA ARG A 31 11.62 -0.20 -21.41
C ARG A 31 11.46 -1.72 -21.44
N PRO A 32 11.98 -2.43 -20.42
CA PRO A 32 11.83 -3.87 -20.38
C PRO A 32 10.36 -4.26 -20.35
N ALA A 33 9.98 -5.24 -21.18
CA ALA A 33 8.62 -5.76 -21.21
C ALA A 33 8.26 -6.40 -19.85
N THR A 34 7.06 -6.13 -19.36
CA THR A 34 6.62 -6.65 -18.06
C THR A 34 6.20 -8.11 -18.11
N GLY A 35 5.75 -8.61 -19.27
CA GLY A 35 5.04 -9.89 -19.40
C GLY A 35 3.63 -9.88 -18.81
N ALA A 36 3.19 -8.77 -18.22
CA ALA A 36 1.83 -8.62 -17.72
C ALA A 36 0.86 -8.33 -18.86
N ASP A 37 -0.29 -8.97 -18.82
CA ASP A 37 -1.42 -8.68 -19.68
C ASP A 37 -2.25 -7.56 -19.04
N VAL A 38 -2.45 -6.45 -19.75
CA VAL A 38 -3.23 -5.32 -19.23
C VAL A 38 -4.43 -5.02 -20.11
N ALA A 39 -5.48 -4.49 -19.50
CA ALA A 39 -6.71 -4.13 -20.21
C ALA A 39 -6.45 -3.10 -21.33
N ALA A 40 -7.29 -3.11 -22.35
CA ALA A 40 -7.20 -2.18 -23.46
C ALA A 40 -7.14 -0.72 -22.98
N GLY A 41 -6.25 0.07 -23.58
CA GLY A 41 -6.00 1.46 -23.20
C GLY A 41 -5.05 1.65 -22.02
N LEU A 42 -4.51 0.56 -21.45
CA LEU A 42 -3.49 0.59 -20.41
C LEU A 42 -2.14 0.08 -20.94
N ARG A 43 -1.08 0.46 -20.24
CA ARG A 43 0.25 -0.14 -20.44
C ARG A 43 0.89 -0.41 -19.08
N ALA A 44 1.76 -1.39 -19.03
CA ALA A 44 2.56 -1.72 -17.87
C ALA A 44 4.05 -1.51 -18.18
N ASP A 45 4.74 -0.79 -17.31
CA ASP A 45 6.17 -0.52 -17.40
C ASP A 45 6.86 -1.00 -16.11
N VAL A 46 8.05 -1.62 -16.23
CA VAL A 46 8.88 -1.88 -15.06
C VAL A 46 9.51 -0.57 -14.60
N VAL A 47 9.30 -0.22 -13.32
CA VAL A 47 9.82 1.03 -12.73
C VAL A 47 10.91 0.82 -11.68
N ALA A 48 10.99 -0.38 -11.09
CA ALA A 48 12.10 -0.75 -10.21
C ALA A 48 12.37 -2.26 -10.28
N THR A 49 13.63 -2.64 -10.05
CA THR A 49 14.09 -4.03 -10.06
C THR A 49 15.02 -4.32 -8.88
N GLY A 50 15.20 -5.60 -8.56
CA GLY A 50 16.16 -6.04 -7.56
C GLY A 50 15.72 -5.85 -6.10
N ILE A 51 14.44 -5.54 -5.84
CA ILE A 51 13.91 -5.44 -4.47
C ILE A 51 13.57 -6.85 -3.99
N PRO A 52 14.16 -7.36 -2.90
CA PRO A 52 13.87 -8.70 -2.42
C PRO A 52 12.40 -8.83 -1.99
N ARG A 53 11.60 -9.57 -2.78
CA ARG A 53 10.19 -9.89 -2.47
C ARG A 53 9.38 -8.68 -1.98
N PRO A 54 9.21 -7.62 -2.78
CA PRO A 54 8.42 -6.47 -2.37
C PRO A 54 6.99 -6.90 -2.09
N ILE A 55 6.44 -6.55 -0.91
CA ILE A 55 5.08 -6.98 -0.52
C ILE A 55 4.13 -5.83 -0.24
N GLN A 56 4.64 -4.66 0.12
CA GLN A 56 3.80 -3.49 0.39
C GLN A 56 4.36 -2.25 -0.27
N LEU A 57 3.47 -1.40 -0.72
CA LEU A 57 3.77 -0.11 -1.33
C LEU A 57 3.01 1.01 -0.64
N ALA A 58 3.65 2.15 -0.53
CA ALA A 58 3.01 3.40 -0.14
C ALA A 58 3.67 4.57 -0.87
N LEU A 59 3.03 5.73 -0.88
CA LEU A 59 3.66 6.97 -1.33
C LEU A 59 4.13 7.78 -0.13
N ASP A 60 5.32 8.35 -0.22
CA ASP A 60 5.77 9.33 0.75
C ASP A 60 5.16 10.71 0.48
N PRO A 61 5.27 11.67 1.42
CA PRO A 61 4.72 13.02 1.24
C PRO A 61 5.21 13.75 0.00
N LEU A 62 6.39 13.39 -0.52
CA LEU A 62 7.00 13.99 -1.71
C LEU A 62 6.64 13.26 -3.01
N GLY A 63 5.82 12.21 -2.93
CA GLY A 63 5.42 11.37 -4.07
C GLY A 63 6.45 10.29 -4.44
N GLY A 64 7.48 10.08 -3.62
CA GLY A 64 8.39 8.95 -3.75
C GLY A 64 7.70 7.64 -3.37
N LEU A 65 8.13 6.53 -3.96
CA LEU A 65 7.57 5.22 -3.68
C LEU A 65 8.32 4.56 -2.51
N VAL A 66 7.59 4.21 -1.47
CA VAL A 66 8.08 3.45 -0.33
C VAL A 66 7.72 1.98 -0.52
N VAL A 67 8.70 1.11 -0.41
CA VAL A 67 8.55 -0.33 -0.66
C VAL A 67 9.03 -1.12 0.53
N LEU A 68 8.19 -2.00 1.06
CA LEU A 68 8.56 -2.93 2.14
C LEU A 68 8.95 -4.28 1.57
N SER A 69 10.16 -4.73 1.91
CA SER A 69 10.66 -6.09 1.79
C SER A 69 10.58 -6.76 3.16
N PRO A 70 9.90 -7.91 3.32
CA PRO A 70 9.46 -8.40 4.63
C PRO A 70 10.53 -9.11 5.47
N GLY A 71 11.70 -9.43 4.90
CA GLY A 71 12.71 -10.22 5.61
C GLY A 71 12.37 -11.72 5.75
N TRP A 72 11.55 -12.27 4.86
CA TRP A 72 11.22 -13.69 4.88
C TRP A 72 12.37 -14.59 4.45
N ARG A 73 12.43 -15.77 5.07
CA ARG A 73 13.36 -16.85 4.78
C ARG A 73 14.83 -16.46 4.96
N GLY A 74 15.50 -17.16 5.81
CA GLY A 74 16.90 -16.95 6.14
C GLY A 74 17.10 -15.90 7.22
N ASP A 75 18.27 -15.31 7.25
CA ASP A 75 18.69 -14.36 8.28
C ASP A 75 18.56 -12.89 7.85
N ALA A 76 17.89 -12.64 6.70
CA ALA A 76 17.71 -11.29 6.19
C ALA A 76 16.71 -10.52 7.07
N ALA A 77 17.09 -9.34 7.49
CA ALA A 77 16.20 -8.37 8.11
C ALA A 77 15.20 -7.83 7.07
N ALA A 78 14.08 -7.31 7.55
CA ALA A 78 13.18 -6.54 6.69
C ALA A 78 13.84 -5.24 6.24
N GLU A 79 13.53 -4.78 5.05
CA GLU A 79 14.07 -3.55 4.49
C GLU A 79 12.95 -2.66 3.96
N VAL A 80 13.12 -1.35 4.09
CA VAL A 80 12.28 -0.35 3.45
C VAL A 80 13.11 0.43 2.46
N TYR A 81 12.71 0.39 1.19
CA TYR A 81 13.30 1.16 0.11
C TYR A 81 12.52 2.45 -0.12
N ARG A 82 13.24 3.54 -0.43
CA ARG A 82 12.64 4.80 -0.91
C ARG A 82 13.11 5.03 -2.34
N LEU A 83 12.17 4.98 -3.28
CA LEU A 83 12.45 5.08 -4.71
C LEU A 83 12.05 6.45 -5.24
N ASP A 84 12.98 7.18 -5.81
CA ASP A 84 12.70 8.38 -6.60
C ASP A 84 12.43 7.97 -8.06
N LEU A 85 11.17 8.08 -8.48
CA LEU A 85 10.73 7.69 -9.82
C LEU A 85 10.85 8.83 -10.86
N ARG A 86 11.39 10.00 -10.49
CA ARG A 86 11.60 11.13 -11.40
C ARG A 86 12.85 10.96 -12.25
N GLY A 87 13.76 10.11 -11.83
CA GLY A 87 14.99 9.78 -12.53
C GLY A 87 14.82 8.76 -13.64
N PRO A 88 15.93 8.23 -14.18
CA PRO A 88 15.90 7.15 -15.17
C PRO A 88 15.25 5.89 -14.62
N LEU A 89 14.37 5.26 -15.42
CA LEU A 89 13.67 4.03 -15.07
C LEU A 89 14.19 2.86 -15.94
N PRO A 90 14.21 1.63 -15.38
CA PRO A 90 13.85 1.25 -14.02
C PRO A 90 14.94 1.62 -13.00
N VAL A 91 14.49 1.94 -11.76
CA VAL A 91 15.41 2.14 -10.62
C VAL A 91 15.99 0.81 -10.21
N ASP A 92 17.31 0.73 -10.09
CA ASP A 92 17.99 -0.42 -9.50
C ASP A 92 17.98 -0.30 -7.96
N ALA A 93 17.35 -1.26 -7.28
CA ALA A 93 17.25 -1.27 -5.81
C ALA A 93 18.61 -1.30 -5.10
N ALA A 94 19.67 -1.85 -5.74
CA ALA A 94 21.01 -1.84 -5.17
C ALA A 94 21.55 -0.42 -4.96
N ARG A 95 21.03 0.55 -5.70
CA ARG A 95 21.43 1.97 -5.63
C ARG A 95 20.42 2.84 -4.89
N ALA A 96 19.25 2.29 -4.55
CA ALA A 96 18.20 3.04 -3.88
C ALA A 96 18.52 3.23 -2.38
N PRO A 97 18.16 4.39 -1.79
CA PRO A 97 18.18 4.55 -0.35
C PRO A 97 17.30 3.49 0.32
N ARG A 98 17.85 2.84 1.34
CA ARG A 98 17.11 1.84 2.11
C ARG A 98 17.42 1.93 3.59
N VAL A 99 16.44 1.53 4.38
CA VAL A 99 16.58 1.35 5.82
C VAL A 99 16.43 -0.13 6.11
N VAL A 100 17.44 -0.72 6.74
CA VAL A 100 17.34 -2.07 7.31
C VAL A 100 16.62 -1.93 8.64
N ILE A 101 15.47 -2.60 8.78
CA ILE A 101 14.68 -2.52 9.99
C ILE A 101 15.34 -3.44 11.04
N PRO A 102 15.73 -2.91 12.20
CA PRO A 102 16.34 -3.72 13.25
C PRO A 102 15.33 -4.77 13.73
N PHE A 103 15.82 -5.91 14.16
CA PHE A 103 14.98 -6.87 14.86
C PHE A 103 14.44 -6.24 16.15
N ALA A 104 13.13 -6.37 16.35
CA ALA A 104 12.49 -5.86 17.56
C ALA A 104 12.87 -6.67 18.81
N ASP A 105 13.31 -7.91 18.60
CA ASP A 105 13.79 -8.84 19.63
C ASP A 105 14.90 -9.68 19.00
N GLU A 106 16.09 -9.68 19.62
CA GLU A 106 17.26 -10.45 19.14
C GLU A 106 17.00 -11.97 19.09
N SER A 107 16.05 -12.46 19.89
CA SER A 107 15.67 -13.87 19.94
C SER A 107 14.69 -14.30 18.84
N ARG A 108 14.08 -13.37 18.11
CA ARG A 108 13.07 -13.63 17.10
C ARG A 108 13.29 -12.82 15.84
N LYS A 109 13.25 -13.51 14.70
CA LYS A 109 13.19 -12.84 13.40
C LYS A 109 11.88 -12.07 13.29
N THR A 110 12.00 -10.78 13.05
CA THR A 110 10.85 -9.90 12.89
C THR A 110 10.44 -9.89 11.41
N VAL A 111 9.21 -10.32 11.13
CA VAL A 111 8.63 -10.30 9.79
C VAL A 111 7.58 -9.21 9.73
N PHE A 112 7.78 -8.24 8.86
CA PHE A 112 6.82 -7.17 8.64
C PHE A 112 5.97 -7.45 7.40
N GLY A 113 4.66 -7.46 7.58
CA GLY A 113 3.71 -7.77 6.51
C GLY A 113 2.87 -6.58 6.06
N SER A 114 2.82 -5.51 6.86
CA SER A 114 1.98 -4.35 6.60
C SER A 114 2.76 -3.05 6.68
N LEU A 115 2.39 -2.07 5.86
CA LEU A 115 3.01 -0.75 5.78
C LEU A 115 1.95 0.32 5.61
N ALA A 116 2.04 1.39 6.38
CA ALA A 116 1.37 2.66 6.11
C ALA A 116 2.38 3.81 6.29
N VAL A 117 2.20 4.91 5.58
CA VAL A 117 3.08 6.10 5.65
C VAL A 117 2.24 7.30 6.07
N ASP A 118 2.67 8.00 7.11
CA ASP A 118 2.04 9.26 7.48
C ASP A 118 2.33 10.32 6.40
N PRO A 119 1.29 10.83 5.72
CA PRO A 119 1.46 11.79 4.63
C PRO A 119 1.98 13.16 5.10
N ARG A 120 2.03 13.43 6.41
CA ARG A 120 2.50 14.70 6.99
C ARG A 120 3.96 14.60 7.43
N SER A 121 4.30 13.57 8.19
CA SER A 121 5.65 13.42 8.75
C SER A 121 6.58 12.52 7.91
N GLY A 122 6.02 11.62 7.09
CA GLY A 122 6.77 10.59 6.40
C GLY A 122 7.17 9.42 7.30
N ASP A 123 6.65 9.36 8.52
CA ASP A 123 6.86 8.23 9.42
C ASP A 123 6.21 6.96 8.86
N LEU A 124 6.84 5.84 9.12
CA LEU A 124 6.35 4.54 8.67
C LEU A 124 5.67 3.82 9.83
N PHE A 125 4.52 3.25 9.57
CA PHE A 125 3.87 2.29 10.47
C PHE A 125 4.00 0.90 9.87
N LEU A 126 4.56 -0.01 10.67
CA LEU A 126 4.94 -1.35 10.25
C LEU A 126 4.24 -2.39 11.11
N GLY A 127 3.49 -3.29 10.50
CA GLY A 127 2.84 -4.39 11.19
C GLY A 127 3.72 -5.63 11.22
N GLU A 128 4.07 -6.09 12.42
CA GLU A 128 4.84 -7.30 12.66
C GLU A 128 3.91 -8.51 12.76
N GLU A 129 4.08 -9.50 11.89
CA GLU A 129 3.24 -10.69 11.85
C GLU A 129 3.52 -11.65 13.02
N ASN A 130 4.79 -11.90 13.33
CA ASN A 130 5.18 -12.92 14.32
C ASN A 130 4.95 -12.49 15.78
N GLY A 131 5.06 -11.20 16.04
CA GLY A 131 4.89 -10.63 17.37
C GLY A 131 3.55 -9.97 17.58
N ASN A 132 2.72 -9.89 16.55
CA ASN A 132 1.41 -9.23 16.57
C ASN A 132 1.52 -7.81 17.17
N ARG A 133 2.40 -7.00 16.59
CA ARG A 133 2.70 -5.64 17.05
C ARG A 133 2.70 -4.66 15.89
N ILE A 134 2.46 -3.42 16.19
CA ILE A 134 2.62 -2.33 15.24
C ILE A 134 3.69 -1.39 15.76
N TYR A 135 4.61 -1.03 14.88
CA TYR A 135 5.71 -0.12 15.17
C TYR A 135 5.60 1.15 14.33
N ARG A 136 6.09 2.24 14.88
CA ARG A 136 6.43 3.46 14.17
C ARG A 136 7.93 3.49 13.95
N LEU A 137 8.36 3.79 12.73
CA LEU A 137 9.73 4.08 12.36
C LEU A 137 9.81 5.53 11.92
N GLY A 138 10.35 6.39 12.75
CA GLY A 138 10.49 7.81 12.50
C GLY A 138 11.76 8.16 11.70
N ALA A 139 11.95 9.46 11.46
CA ALA A 139 13.14 9.99 10.78
C ALA A 139 14.44 9.70 11.52
N ASP A 140 14.39 9.50 12.84
CA ASP A 140 15.51 9.10 13.69
C ASP A 140 15.90 7.62 13.55
N GLN A 141 15.19 6.88 12.70
CA GLN A 141 15.35 5.44 12.45
C GLN A 141 15.16 4.56 13.70
N ARG A 142 14.47 5.07 14.70
CA ARG A 142 14.11 4.29 15.90
C ARG A 142 12.75 3.60 15.69
N LEU A 143 12.75 2.31 16.05
CA LEU A 143 11.55 1.50 16.04
C LEU A 143 10.83 1.62 17.39
N GLN A 144 9.66 2.24 17.40
CA GLN A 144 8.83 2.45 18.58
C GLN A 144 7.54 1.66 18.47
N ALA A 145 7.23 0.81 19.46
CA ALA A 145 5.96 0.10 19.48
C ALA A 145 4.80 1.10 19.75
N VAL A 146 3.79 1.10 18.89
CA VAL A 146 2.57 1.91 19.01
C VAL A 146 1.34 1.07 19.36
N ALA A 147 1.35 -0.21 19.04
CA ALA A 147 0.34 -1.18 19.48
C ALA A 147 1.01 -2.53 19.75
N VAL A 148 0.64 -3.16 20.85
CA VAL A 148 1.14 -4.49 21.25
C VAL A 148 -0.02 -5.32 21.82
N GLY A 149 0.17 -6.62 21.98
CA GLY A 149 -0.84 -7.51 22.53
C GLY A 149 -2.01 -7.76 21.57
N LEU A 150 -1.79 -7.59 20.27
CA LEU A 150 -2.74 -7.98 19.24
C LEU A 150 -2.81 -9.51 19.18
N ASN A 151 -3.95 -10.01 18.76
CA ASN A 151 -4.17 -11.45 18.72
C ASN A 151 -3.64 -12.07 17.43
N HIS A 152 -3.89 -11.42 16.31
CA HIS A 152 -3.49 -11.96 15.02
C HIS A 152 -3.43 -10.88 13.94
N LEU A 153 -2.31 -10.21 13.85
CA LEU A 153 -2.06 -9.25 12.77
C LEU A 153 -1.73 -10.04 11.50
N LEU A 154 -2.67 -10.07 10.58
CA LEU A 154 -2.51 -10.80 9.33
C LEU A 154 -1.51 -10.11 8.40
N GLY A 155 -0.70 -10.91 7.73
CA GLY A 155 0.13 -10.45 6.62
C GLY A 155 -0.73 -10.02 5.44
N GLY A 156 -0.58 -8.77 5.06
CA GLY A 156 -1.34 -8.08 4.03
C GLY A 156 -1.45 -6.62 4.39
N SER A 157 -2.34 -5.87 3.76
CA SER A 157 -2.59 -4.47 4.10
C SER A 157 -3.53 -4.35 5.31
N ALA A 158 -3.11 -4.93 6.44
CA ALA A 158 -3.90 -4.90 7.67
C ALA A 158 -3.83 -3.55 8.39
N LEU A 159 -3.11 -2.57 7.84
CA LEU A 159 -2.94 -1.21 8.36
C LEU A 159 -3.35 -0.19 7.31
N ALA A 160 -3.99 0.89 7.77
CA ALA A 160 -4.21 2.09 6.97
C ALA A 160 -4.14 3.33 7.87
N LEU A 161 -3.92 4.49 7.27
CA LEU A 161 -4.15 5.77 7.93
C LEU A 161 -5.43 6.39 7.37
N ASP A 162 -6.28 6.89 8.24
CA ASP A 162 -7.43 7.67 7.84
C ASP A 162 -7.06 9.12 7.51
N HIS A 163 -8.03 9.90 7.05
CA HIS A 163 -7.79 11.29 6.65
C HIS A 163 -7.33 12.20 7.80
N GLN A 164 -7.56 11.80 9.04
CA GLN A 164 -7.11 12.52 10.23
C GLN A 164 -5.70 12.09 10.68
N GLY A 165 -5.13 11.07 10.01
CA GLY A 165 -3.84 10.49 10.36
C GLY A 165 -3.92 9.52 11.54
N ARG A 166 -5.13 9.01 11.86
CA ARG A 166 -5.30 7.95 12.83
C ARG A 166 -5.00 6.60 12.18
N LEU A 167 -4.35 5.73 12.91
CA LEU A 167 -4.02 4.39 12.45
C LEU A 167 -5.22 3.47 12.63
N VAL A 168 -5.69 2.91 11.53
CA VAL A 168 -6.72 1.87 11.48
C VAL A 168 -6.04 0.54 11.24
N PHE A 169 -6.39 -0.48 12.01
CA PHE A 169 -5.84 -1.80 11.82
C PHE A 169 -6.83 -2.91 12.16
N LEU A 170 -6.54 -4.06 11.59
CA LEU A 170 -7.33 -5.28 11.75
C LEU A 170 -6.68 -6.18 12.80
N ASP A 171 -7.50 -6.74 13.66
CA ASP A 171 -7.16 -7.84 14.54
C ASP A 171 -8.22 -8.93 14.42
N TYR A 172 -8.10 -10.02 15.16
CA TYR A 172 -9.03 -11.13 15.13
C TYR A 172 -9.26 -11.69 16.52
N ALA A 173 -10.53 -11.73 16.95
CA ALA A 173 -10.90 -12.43 18.16
C ALA A 173 -11.02 -13.93 17.88
N SER A 174 -10.43 -14.76 18.71
CA SER A 174 -10.55 -16.20 18.70
C SER A 174 -10.97 -16.70 20.08
N PRO A 175 -11.36 -17.98 20.25
CA PRO A 175 -11.71 -18.54 21.56
C PRO A 175 -10.58 -18.41 22.58
N GLU A 176 -9.33 -18.40 22.08
CA GLU A 176 -8.12 -18.30 22.89
C GLU A 176 -7.77 -16.86 23.23
N THR A 177 -8.35 -15.89 22.52
CA THR A 177 -8.06 -14.49 22.70
C THR A 177 -8.84 -13.90 23.83
N ASN A 178 -8.10 -13.38 24.77
CA ASN A 178 -8.67 -12.70 25.90
C ASN A 178 -9.16 -11.32 25.50
N LEU A 179 -10.46 -11.16 25.21
CA LEU A 179 -11.10 -9.85 25.16
C LEU A 179 -11.09 -9.14 26.53
N ARG A 180 -10.54 -9.77 27.56
CA ARG A 180 -10.37 -9.20 28.89
C ARG A 180 -9.12 -8.33 28.89
N SER A 181 -9.28 -7.05 28.64
CA SER A 181 -8.27 -6.04 28.93
C SER A 181 -8.64 -5.29 30.20
N GLU A 182 -7.70 -4.53 30.73
CA GLU A 182 -7.91 -3.68 31.90
C GLU A 182 -8.94 -2.55 31.63
N SER A 183 -9.22 -2.23 30.37
CA SER A 183 -10.21 -1.23 30.00
C SER A 183 -11.57 -1.87 29.69
N PRO A 184 -12.68 -1.36 30.25
CA PRO A 184 -14.00 -1.87 29.94
C PRO A 184 -14.39 -1.62 28.48
N LEU A 185 -15.11 -2.55 27.86
CA LEU A 185 -15.75 -2.32 26.58
C LEU A 185 -16.80 -1.21 26.71
N PRO A 186 -17.04 -0.42 25.64
CA PRO A 186 -18.25 0.38 25.58
C PRO A 186 -19.48 -0.48 25.88
N PRO A 187 -20.49 0.02 26.61
CA PRO A 187 -21.67 -0.77 26.96
C PRO A 187 -22.36 -1.43 25.76
N SER A 188 -22.34 -0.77 24.61
CA SER A 188 -22.89 -1.29 23.34
C SER A 188 -22.15 -2.50 22.79
N LEU A 189 -20.93 -2.79 23.26
CA LEU A 189 -20.07 -3.88 22.81
C LEU A 189 -19.82 -4.94 23.91
N SER A 190 -20.49 -4.83 25.09
CA SER A 190 -20.32 -5.81 26.17
C SER A 190 -20.65 -7.23 25.75
N TRP A 191 -21.57 -7.39 24.81
CA TRP A 191 -21.98 -8.66 24.24
C TRP A 191 -20.82 -9.47 23.58
N LEU A 192 -19.73 -8.79 23.15
CA LEU A 192 -18.55 -9.48 22.59
C LEU A 192 -17.96 -10.49 23.60
N ILE A 193 -17.98 -10.15 24.88
CA ILE A 193 -17.51 -11.03 25.96
C ILE A 193 -18.59 -12.06 26.30
N GLU A 194 -19.84 -11.60 26.45
CA GLU A 194 -20.97 -12.43 26.89
C GLU A 194 -21.25 -13.55 25.89
N GLU A 195 -21.16 -13.28 24.61
CA GLU A 195 -21.43 -14.24 23.54
C GLU A 195 -20.18 -14.93 22.99
N GLY A 196 -18.98 -14.63 23.54
CA GLY A 196 -17.73 -15.25 23.09
C GLY A 196 -17.43 -14.98 21.63
N TYR A 197 -17.47 -13.71 21.21
CA TYR A 197 -17.28 -13.31 19.82
C TYR A 197 -15.98 -13.85 19.22
N GLN A 198 -16.11 -14.41 18.03
CA GLN A 198 -15.01 -14.91 17.22
C GLN A 198 -15.11 -14.28 15.84
N GLY A 199 -14.18 -13.39 15.51
CA GLY A 199 -14.22 -12.70 14.24
C GLY A 199 -13.28 -11.51 14.16
N PRO A 200 -13.30 -10.81 13.02
CA PRO A 200 -12.48 -9.63 12.84
C PRO A 200 -12.87 -8.50 13.79
N LEU A 201 -11.86 -7.81 14.29
CA LEU A 201 -11.94 -6.60 15.07
C LEU A 201 -11.25 -5.47 14.31
N VAL A 202 -11.83 -4.29 14.32
CA VAL A 202 -11.26 -3.09 13.72
C VAL A 202 -10.96 -2.09 14.82
N PHE A 203 -9.71 -1.69 14.92
CA PHE A 203 -9.26 -0.67 15.85
C PHE A 203 -8.90 0.61 15.12
N ARG A 204 -9.10 1.74 15.82
CA ARG A 204 -8.64 3.06 15.37
C ARG A 204 -7.95 3.75 16.52
N ILE A 205 -6.68 4.11 16.36
CA ILE A 205 -5.88 4.80 17.40
C ILE A 205 -5.21 6.04 16.83
N ASP A 206 -4.95 7.02 17.67
CA ASP A 206 -4.06 8.11 17.35
C ASP A 206 -2.60 7.64 17.63
N PRO A 207 -1.77 7.47 16.59
CA PRO A 207 -0.41 6.95 16.78
C PRO A 207 0.54 7.95 17.48
N ARG A 208 0.09 9.19 17.69
CA ARG A 208 0.84 10.22 18.45
C ARG A 208 0.66 10.09 19.94
N GLU A 209 -0.37 9.37 20.38
CA GLU A 209 -0.55 9.09 21.79
C GLU A 209 0.43 7.99 22.22
N GLU A 210 1.10 8.18 23.36
CA GLU A 210 2.01 7.18 23.95
C GLU A 210 1.22 5.99 24.54
N ARG A 211 0.64 5.19 23.68
CA ARG A 211 -0.06 3.96 24.05
C ARG A 211 0.72 2.75 23.56
N ARG A 212 0.88 1.78 24.44
CA ARG A 212 1.51 0.49 24.08
C ARG A 212 0.50 -0.62 23.79
N LEU A 213 -0.75 -0.43 24.17
CA LEU A 213 -1.83 -1.41 23.96
C LEU A 213 -3.05 -0.70 23.38
N PRO A 214 -3.72 -1.27 22.38
CA PRO A 214 -5.02 -0.79 21.96
C PRO A 214 -5.97 -0.95 23.14
N ARG A 215 -6.67 0.12 23.49
CA ARG A 215 -7.73 0.03 24.48
C ARG A 215 -8.98 -0.56 23.82
N ARG A 216 -9.83 -1.20 24.61
CA ARG A 216 -11.14 -1.64 24.11
C ARG A 216 -12.00 -0.47 23.63
N ALA A 217 -11.80 0.72 24.18
CA ALA A 217 -12.44 1.95 23.69
C ALA A 217 -12.00 2.34 22.28
N ASP A 218 -10.86 1.83 21.80
CA ASP A 218 -10.35 2.05 20.43
C ASP A 218 -10.98 1.08 19.42
N LEU A 219 -11.74 0.10 19.90
CA LEU A 219 -12.48 -0.85 19.04
C LEU A 219 -13.56 -0.10 18.29
N LEU A 220 -13.41 -0.02 16.97
CA LEU A 220 -14.33 0.71 16.10
C LEU A 220 -15.59 -0.10 15.84
N SER A 221 -15.44 -1.37 15.49
CA SER A 221 -16.55 -2.26 15.20
C SER A 221 -16.14 -3.73 15.26
N PRO A 222 -16.96 -4.60 15.84
CA PRO A 222 -16.98 -6.01 15.50
C PRO A 222 -17.64 -6.15 14.13
N ILE A 223 -16.98 -6.82 13.21
CA ILE A 223 -17.47 -6.92 11.82
C ILE A 223 -18.63 -7.89 11.68
N LEU A 224 -18.65 -8.96 12.47
CA LEU A 224 -19.79 -9.88 12.46
C LEU A 224 -20.90 -9.34 13.35
N PRO A 225 -22.16 -9.39 12.90
CA PRO A 225 -23.27 -8.94 13.71
C PRO A 225 -23.46 -9.83 14.95
N ARG A 226 -24.08 -9.28 15.97
CA ARG A 226 -24.48 -9.99 17.18
C ARG A 226 -25.31 -11.21 16.82
N GLY A 227 -25.04 -12.35 17.47
CA GLY A 227 -25.74 -13.60 17.22
C GLY A 227 -25.34 -14.32 15.92
N ALA A 228 -24.38 -13.79 15.16
CA ALA A 228 -23.81 -14.53 14.04
C ALA A 228 -23.11 -15.79 14.57
N ALA A 229 -23.60 -16.94 14.17
CA ALA A 229 -22.95 -18.21 14.51
C ALA A 229 -21.50 -18.21 14.02
N PRO A 230 -20.54 -18.75 14.80
CA PRO A 230 -19.20 -19.00 14.30
C PRO A 230 -19.32 -19.83 13.04
N ARG A 231 -18.70 -19.37 11.94
CA ARG A 231 -18.65 -20.17 10.71
C ARG A 231 -17.92 -21.47 11.01
N PRO A 232 -18.45 -22.63 10.57
CA PRO A 232 -17.85 -23.89 10.92
C PRO A 232 -16.38 -23.95 10.49
N ALA A 233 -15.54 -24.55 11.33
CA ALA A 233 -14.08 -24.65 11.16
C ALA A 233 -13.61 -25.35 9.86
N ARG A 234 -14.53 -25.87 9.05
CA ARG A 234 -14.25 -26.53 7.77
C ARG A 234 -14.33 -25.61 6.56
N GLU A 235 -14.92 -24.42 6.68
CA GLU A 235 -14.82 -23.40 5.62
C GLU A 235 -13.50 -22.64 5.81
N PRO A 236 -12.84 -22.19 4.69
CA PRO A 236 -11.69 -21.31 4.82
C PRO A 236 -12.13 -20.15 5.70
N GLN A 237 -11.45 -20.00 6.85
CA GLN A 237 -11.86 -19.04 7.88
C GLN A 237 -12.04 -17.68 7.23
N TRP A 238 -13.27 -17.16 7.23
CA TRP A 238 -13.57 -15.83 6.73
C TRP A 238 -12.83 -14.81 7.60
N ARG A 239 -11.94 -14.04 7.00
CA ARG A 239 -11.11 -13.04 7.68
C ARG A 239 -11.07 -11.79 6.86
N LEU A 240 -11.00 -10.65 7.51
CA LEU A 240 -10.57 -9.42 6.86
C LEU A 240 -9.05 -9.44 6.76
N ILE A 241 -8.53 -9.22 5.56
CA ILE A 241 -7.10 -9.33 5.26
C ILE A 241 -6.48 -8.02 4.78
N SER A 242 -7.30 -7.07 4.37
CA SER A 242 -6.84 -5.74 3.97
C SER A 242 -7.83 -4.68 4.39
N VAL A 243 -7.33 -3.49 4.67
CA VAL A 243 -8.12 -2.29 4.98
C VAL A 243 -7.53 -1.08 4.28
N THR A 244 -8.37 -0.17 3.82
CA THR A 244 -7.98 1.14 3.32
C THR A 244 -9.01 2.18 3.74
N ALA A 245 -8.58 3.44 3.91
CA ALA A 245 -9.50 4.54 4.14
C ALA A 245 -10.15 4.98 2.82
N ALA A 246 -11.42 5.34 2.89
CA ALA A 246 -12.19 5.92 1.80
C ALA A 246 -12.58 7.37 2.13
N ALA A 247 -13.28 8.04 1.24
CA ALA A 247 -13.74 9.41 1.46
C ALA A 247 -14.58 9.53 2.74
N GLY A 248 -14.41 10.62 3.46
CA GLY A 248 -14.98 10.79 4.78
C GLY A 248 -14.25 9.94 5.82
N ASP A 249 -15.00 9.36 6.75
CA ASP A 249 -14.49 8.42 7.77
C ASP A 249 -14.76 6.95 7.42
N ASP A 250 -15.15 6.67 6.18
CA ASP A 250 -15.46 5.33 5.72
C ASP A 250 -14.21 4.47 5.57
N LEU A 251 -14.38 3.17 5.77
CA LEU A 251 -13.33 2.17 5.59
C LEU A 251 -13.76 1.12 4.57
N VAL A 252 -12.82 0.66 3.76
CA VAL A 252 -13.04 -0.44 2.82
C VAL A 252 -12.16 -1.61 3.22
N PHE A 253 -12.76 -2.81 3.21
CA PHE A 253 -12.11 -4.05 3.61
C PHE A 253 -12.16 -5.08 2.49
N LEU A 254 -11.18 -5.96 2.49
CA LEU A 254 -11.21 -7.19 1.69
C LEU A 254 -11.21 -8.40 2.63
N SER A 255 -12.09 -9.34 2.37
CA SER A 255 -12.09 -10.64 3.04
C SER A 255 -11.23 -11.68 2.31
N SER A 256 -10.81 -12.72 3.01
CA SER A 256 -10.05 -13.85 2.47
C SER A 256 -10.79 -14.64 1.38
N VAL A 257 -12.09 -14.44 1.25
CA VAL A 257 -12.95 -15.08 0.23
C VAL A 257 -13.33 -14.12 -0.91
N GLY A 258 -12.74 -12.92 -0.96
CA GLY A 258 -12.95 -11.97 -2.06
C GLY A 258 -14.17 -11.07 -1.91
N GLU A 259 -14.74 -10.93 -0.71
CA GLU A 259 -15.77 -9.94 -0.46
C GLU A 259 -15.13 -8.58 -0.17
N VAL A 260 -15.55 -7.55 -0.91
CA VAL A 260 -15.17 -6.16 -0.66
C VAL A 260 -16.31 -5.49 0.10
N LEU A 261 -16.00 -5.02 1.29
CA LEU A 261 -16.97 -4.48 2.24
C LEU A 261 -16.64 -3.01 2.51
N ARG A 262 -17.65 -2.20 2.77
CA ARG A 262 -17.50 -0.80 3.19
C ARG A 262 -18.19 -0.60 4.54
N LEU A 263 -17.45 -0.10 5.50
CA LEU A 263 -17.99 0.40 6.77
C LEU A 263 -18.17 1.91 6.64
N GLY A 264 -19.40 2.36 6.64
CA GLY A 264 -19.74 3.76 6.60
C GLY A 264 -19.51 4.46 7.94
N SER A 265 -19.43 5.77 7.93
CA SER A 265 -19.41 6.61 9.15
C SER A 265 -20.68 6.46 9.99
N ASP A 266 -21.76 5.94 9.40
CA ASP A 266 -23.01 5.54 10.07
C ASP A 266 -22.90 4.22 10.86
N GLY A 267 -21.75 3.53 10.76
CA GLY A 267 -21.49 2.24 11.39
C GLY A 267 -22.08 1.05 10.63
N GLU A 268 -22.71 1.26 9.48
CA GLU A 268 -23.24 0.16 8.67
C GLU A 268 -22.16 -0.48 7.81
N LEU A 269 -22.09 -1.81 7.87
CA LEU A 269 -21.23 -2.61 7.00
C LEU A 269 -22.02 -3.07 5.77
N ARG A 270 -21.56 -2.65 4.59
CA ARG A 270 -22.22 -2.95 3.31
C ARG A 270 -21.29 -3.75 2.41
N LEU A 271 -21.84 -4.76 1.73
CA LEU A 271 -21.12 -5.46 0.66
C LEU A 271 -21.09 -4.54 -0.58
N VAL A 272 -19.88 -4.21 -1.05
CA VAL A 272 -19.66 -3.40 -2.26
C VAL A 272 -19.59 -4.29 -3.49
N ALA A 273 -18.81 -5.39 -3.42
CA ALA A 273 -18.61 -6.30 -4.54
C ALA A 273 -18.13 -7.67 -4.05
N ARG A 274 -18.28 -8.67 -4.92
CA ARG A 274 -17.60 -9.96 -4.79
C ARG A 274 -16.65 -10.14 -5.95
N LEU A 275 -15.40 -10.40 -5.63
CA LEU A 275 -14.36 -10.77 -6.59
C LEU A 275 -14.58 -12.21 -7.06
N PRO A 276 -13.95 -12.64 -8.16
CA PRO A 276 -13.95 -14.04 -8.58
C PRO A 276 -13.57 -14.98 -7.44
N ALA A 277 -14.18 -16.16 -7.40
CA ALA A 277 -13.90 -17.16 -6.38
C ALA A 277 -12.40 -17.50 -6.32
N GLY A 278 -11.83 -17.48 -5.13
CA GLY A 278 -10.41 -17.71 -4.94
C GLY A 278 -9.99 -17.56 -3.48
N HIS A 279 -8.74 -17.86 -3.20
CA HIS A 279 -8.13 -17.62 -1.90
C HIS A 279 -7.29 -16.35 -1.94
N TYR A 280 -7.78 -15.29 -1.32
CA TYR A 280 -7.10 -14.01 -1.24
C TYR A 280 -6.17 -14.01 -0.03
N HIS A 281 -4.87 -13.83 -0.29
CA HIS A 281 -3.85 -13.83 0.74
C HIS A 281 -2.72 -12.86 0.37
N ARG A 282 -2.27 -12.04 1.31
CA ARG A 282 -1.25 -11.00 1.09
C ARG A 282 -1.63 -10.03 -0.03
N THR A 283 -2.90 -9.70 -0.04
CA THR A 283 -3.50 -8.73 -0.95
C THR A 283 -3.39 -7.32 -0.40
N ASN A 284 -3.67 -6.34 -1.25
CA ASN A 284 -3.76 -4.95 -0.87
C ASN A 284 -4.96 -4.28 -1.53
N LEU A 285 -5.43 -3.21 -0.91
CA LEU A 285 -6.47 -2.32 -1.39
C LEU A 285 -5.89 -0.93 -1.64
N ALA A 286 -6.33 -0.29 -2.73
CA ALA A 286 -6.06 1.12 -2.97
C ALA A 286 -7.31 1.82 -3.48
N MET A 287 -7.54 3.05 -3.01
CA MET A 287 -8.66 3.88 -3.46
C MET A 287 -8.25 4.76 -4.63
N GLY A 288 -9.04 4.73 -5.68
CA GLY A 288 -8.91 5.67 -6.79
C GLY A 288 -9.57 7.02 -6.47
N PRO A 289 -9.11 8.11 -7.12
CA PRO A 289 -9.68 9.44 -6.92
C PRO A 289 -11.15 9.54 -7.37
N ASP A 290 -11.58 8.65 -8.23
CA ASP A 290 -12.97 8.52 -8.71
C ASP A 290 -13.85 7.66 -7.79
N GLY A 291 -13.33 7.20 -6.65
CA GLY A 291 -14.00 6.31 -5.72
C GLY A 291 -13.97 4.83 -6.13
N SER A 292 -13.26 4.47 -7.20
CA SER A 292 -12.99 3.07 -7.53
C SER A 292 -12.10 2.43 -6.49
N VAL A 293 -12.28 1.13 -6.27
CA VAL A 293 -11.41 0.31 -5.41
C VAL A 293 -10.55 -0.57 -6.29
N PHE A 294 -9.24 -0.55 -6.07
CA PHE A 294 -8.31 -1.47 -6.71
C PHE A 294 -7.90 -2.55 -5.71
N VAL A 295 -7.80 -3.79 -6.20
CA VAL A 295 -7.49 -4.96 -5.37
C VAL A 295 -6.41 -5.78 -6.05
N SER A 296 -5.32 -6.07 -5.34
CA SER A 296 -4.34 -7.05 -5.78
C SER A 296 -4.79 -8.46 -5.41
N GLY A 297 -4.53 -9.44 -6.28
CA GLY A 297 -4.88 -10.84 -6.04
C GLY A 297 -4.01 -11.55 -5.02
N GLY A 298 -2.85 -10.99 -4.69
CA GLY A 298 -1.91 -11.60 -3.76
C GLY A 298 -1.20 -12.82 -4.36
N PHE A 299 -0.83 -13.76 -3.50
CA PHE A 299 0.02 -14.90 -3.88
C PHE A 299 -0.67 -15.99 -4.70
N HIS A 300 -1.99 -16.01 -4.72
CA HIS A 300 -2.74 -17.10 -5.37
C HIS A 300 -3.49 -16.66 -6.62
N ILE A 301 -3.69 -15.35 -6.77
CA ILE A 301 -4.45 -14.77 -7.88
C ILE A 301 -3.57 -13.73 -8.58
N ARG A 302 -3.09 -14.09 -9.75
CA ARG A 302 -2.12 -13.30 -10.53
C ARG A 302 -2.77 -12.14 -11.30
N GLN A 303 -3.70 -11.43 -10.63
CA GLN A 303 -4.53 -10.40 -11.23
C GLN A 303 -4.64 -9.15 -10.36
N ILE A 304 -4.97 -8.05 -11.01
CA ILE A 304 -5.45 -6.82 -10.36
C ILE A 304 -6.89 -6.58 -10.81
N PHE A 305 -7.74 -6.33 -9.83
CA PHE A 305 -9.14 -5.99 -10.06
C PHE A 305 -9.37 -4.50 -9.82
N ARG A 306 -10.29 -3.93 -10.60
CA ARG A 306 -10.89 -2.62 -10.34
C ARG A 306 -12.37 -2.81 -10.09
N ILE A 307 -12.87 -2.22 -9.02
CA ILE A 307 -14.28 -2.16 -8.67
C ILE A 307 -14.73 -0.72 -8.86
N SER A 308 -15.69 -0.49 -9.74
CA SER A 308 -16.23 0.84 -9.95
C SER A 308 -17.04 1.31 -8.73
N PRO A 309 -17.33 2.61 -8.57
CA PRO A 309 -18.22 3.11 -7.52
C PRO A 309 -19.60 2.46 -7.50
N ALA A 310 -20.05 1.95 -8.65
CA ALA A 310 -21.31 1.20 -8.78
C ALA A 310 -21.18 -0.30 -8.42
N GLY A 311 -20.01 -0.77 -8.00
CA GLY A 311 -19.76 -2.17 -7.62
C GLY A 311 -19.42 -3.11 -8.77
N ALA A 312 -19.28 -2.62 -10.01
CA ALA A 312 -18.90 -3.46 -11.14
C ALA A 312 -17.41 -3.84 -11.05
N VAL A 313 -17.12 -5.14 -11.14
CA VAL A 313 -15.76 -5.71 -11.07
C VAL A 313 -15.21 -5.89 -12.48
N SER A 314 -13.96 -5.49 -12.70
CA SER A 314 -13.21 -5.73 -13.93
C SER A 314 -11.76 -6.10 -13.61
N THR A 315 -11.18 -6.99 -14.40
CA THR A 315 -9.74 -7.29 -14.34
C THR A 315 -9.00 -6.26 -15.19
N ILE A 316 -8.03 -5.56 -14.61
CA ILE A 316 -7.22 -4.56 -15.31
C ILE A 316 -5.81 -5.04 -15.65
N ALA A 317 -5.33 -6.07 -14.96
CA ALA A 317 -4.07 -6.73 -15.29
C ALA A 317 -4.11 -8.20 -14.87
N SER A 318 -3.40 -9.05 -15.62
CA SER A 318 -3.24 -10.48 -15.36
C SER A 318 -1.81 -10.95 -15.66
N GLU A 319 -1.53 -12.24 -15.44
CA GLU A 319 -0.21 -12.86 -15.60
C GLU A 319 0.91 -12.19 -14.76
N LEU A 320 0.54 -11.67 -13.61
CA LEU A 320 1.46 -11.01 -12.68
C LEU A 320 2.21 -12.01 -11.79
N GLY A 321 3.37 -11.61 -11.29
CA GLY A 321 4.21 -12.42 -10.40
C GLY A 321 3.90 -12.20 -8.93
N ASP A 322 2.83 -12.80 -8.40
CA ASP A 322 2.36 -12.64 -7.01
C ASP A 322 2.15 -11.15 -6.65
N PRO A 323 1.12 -10.51 -7.23
CA PRO A 323 0.87 -9.09 -7.01
C PRO A 323 0.46 -8.81 -5.56
N GLY A 324 1.38 -8.25 -4.77
CA GLY A 324 1.18 -7.88 -3.37
C GLY A 324 0.69 -6.45 -3.22
N GLY A 325 1.53 -5.58 -2.66
CA GLY A 325 1.23 -4.17 -2.43
C GLY A 325 0.88 -3.40 -3.69
N ILE A 326 -0.12 -2.55 -3.59
CA ILE A 326 -0.52 -1.62 -4.65
C ILE A 326 -0.72 -0.22 -4.08
N VAL A 327 -0.45 0.79 -4.88
CA VAL A 327 -0.73 2.19 -4.54
C VAL A 327 -0.97 2.99 -5.82
N LEU A 328 -1.89 3.96 -5.77
CA LEU A 328 -2.11 4.91 -6.86
C LEU A 328 -1.38 6.23 -6.58
N ASP A 329 -0.80 6.80 -7.64
CA ASP A 329 -0.33 8.17 -7.58
C ASP A 329 -1.48 9.18 -7.83
N ARG A 330 -1.15 10.46 -7.72
CA ARG A 330 -2.13 11.53 -7.93
C ARG A 330 -2.60 11.65 -9.37
N GLU A 331 -1.83 11.13 -10.31
CA GLU A 331 -2.14 11.05 -11.74
C GLU A 331 -3.00 9.84 -12.10
N GLY A 332 -3.30 8.97 -11.12
CA GLY A 332 -4.11 7.77 -11.28
C GLY A 332 -3.35 6.57 -11.87
N ALA A 333 -2.02 6.61 -11.90
CA ALA A 333 -1.24 5.44 -12.25
C ALA A 333 -1.11 4.50 -11.04
N LEU A 334 -1.27 3.20 -11.29
CA LEU A 334 -1.20 2.16 -10.28
C LEU A 334 0.20 1.53 -10.27
N TYR A 335 0.85 1.57 -9.12
CA TYR A 335 2.08 0.82 -8.87
C TYR A 335 1.75 -0.52 -8.23
N VAL A 336 2.42 -1.56 -8.67
CA VAL A 336 2.19 -2.94 -8.22
C VAL A 336 3.50 -3.60 -7.86
N ALA A 337 3.59 -4.16 -6.67
CA ALA A 337 4.70 -5.00 -6.25
C ALA A 337 4.50 -6.41 -6.80
N GLU A 338 5.38 -6.86 -7.68
CA GLU A 338 5.45 -8.25 -8.15
C GLU A 338 6.45 -9.02 -7.29
N THR A 339 5.96 -9.60 -6.21
CA THR A 339 6.75 -10.24 -5.15
C THR A 339 7.65 -11.36 -5.68
N ALA A 340 7.12 -12.22 -6.54
CA ALA A 340 7.87 -13.33 -7.14
C ALA A 340 8.92 -12.89 -8.14
N LEU A 341 8.76 -11.71 -8.75
CA LEU A 341 9.65 -11.19 -9.78
C LEU A 341 10.63 -10.12 -9.26
N HIS A 342 10.61 -9.83 -7.94
CA HIS A 342 11.52 -8.88 -7.30
C HIS A 342 11.54 -7.50 -7.95
N ARG A 343 10.36 -7.02 -8.39
CA ARG A 343 10.23 -5.77 -9.15
C ARG A 343 8.95 -5.01 -8.82
N ILE A 344 8.90 -3.76 -9.24
CA ILE A 344 7.71 -2.93 -9.23
C ILE A 344 7.36 -2.57 -10.67
N ILE A 345 6.09 -2.70 -11.01
CA ILE A 345 5.55 -2.21 -12.27
C ILE A 345 4.62 -1.03 -12.04
N ARG A 346 4.46 -0.21 -13.07
CA ARG A 346 3.50 0.89 -13.14
C ARG A 346 2.51 0.62 -14.25
N ILE A 347 1.23 0.60 -13.92
CA ILE A 347 0.12 0.47 -14.87
C ILE A 347 -0.52 1.84 -15.02
N ALA A 348 -0.58 2.34 -16.24
CA ALA A 348 -1.10 3.67 -16.53
C ALA A 348 -1.85 3.68 -17.86
N PRO A 349 -2.75 4.64 -18.09
CA PRO A 349 -3.38 4.84 -19.39
C PRO A 349 -2.35 5.03 -20.49
N LEU A 350 -2.65 4.54 -21.69
CA LEU A 350 -1.92 4.90 -22.90
C LEU A 350 -2.13 6.39 -23.16
N ARG A 351 -1.03 7.14 -23.22
CA ARG A 351 -1.04 8.54 -23.61
C ARG A 351 -0.97 8.68 -25.12
#